data_aa7fa7cab1675236ec6400ba95c6c77a
#
_entry.id   aa7fa7cab1675236ec6400ba95c6c77a
#
_cell.length_a   1.000
_cell.length_b   1.000
_cell.length_c   1.000
_cell.angle_alpha   90.00
_cell.angle_beta   90.00
_cell.angle_gamma   90.00
#
_symmetry.space_group_name_H-M   'P 1'
#
loop_
_entity.id
_entity.type
_entity.pdbx_description
1 polymer ?
#
loop_
_entity_poly.entity_id
_entity_poly.type
_entity_poly.pdbx_seq_one_letter_code
_entity_poly.pdbx_strand_id
1 'polypeptide(L)'
;MKRNVLFLVIIAFVLLGCSVLHLGLTNVQAANSQAAILFKEFRLPRLLSALVAGAGLSLSGLLMQNLFRNPMAGPYVLGINSGASLTTALLMLGGFPLMAHNFGLVGSALLGAFLAASFMFFVSWRVQQTTGLLLVGLMFASFTGAIESVL
;
A
#
# COMPACT_ATOMS: atom_id res chain seq x y z
N MET A 1 -5.30 -15.70 26.38
CA MET A 1 -4.66 -14.38 26.47
C MET A 1 -3.14 -14.46 26.39
N LYS A 2 -2.44 -15.24 27.20
CA LYS A 2 -0.94 -15.30 27.22
C LYS A 2 -0.29 -15.64 25.86
N ARG A 3 -0.88 -16.55 25.08
CA ARG A 3 -0.36 -16.97 23.76
C ARG A 3 -0.37 -15.84 22.73
N ASN A 4 -1.42 -15.03 22.69
CA ASN A 4 -1.55 -13.91 21.75
C ASN A 4 -0.58 -12.76 22.10
N VAL A 5 -0.36 -12.52 23.39
CA VAL A 5 0.61 -11.54 23.85
C VAL A 5 2.04 -11.97 23.48
N LEU A 6 2.36 -13.28 23.60
CA LEU A 6 3.65 -13.81 23.19
C LEU A 6 3.90 -13.61 21.69
N PHE A 7 2.90 -13.88 20.83
CA PHE A 7 2.98 -13.64 19.40
C PHE A 7 3.23 -12.17 19.06
N LEU A 8 2.52 -11.26 19.72
CA LEU A 8 2.72 -9.81 19.52
C LEU A 8 4.13 -9.36 19.93
N VAL A 9 4.64 -9.90 21.04
CA VAL A 9 6.00 -9.59 21.50
C VAL A 9 7.05 -10.12 20.51
N ILE A 10 6.87 -11.32 19.99
CA ILE A 10 7.78 -11.91 18.99
C ILE A 10 7.79 -11.05 17.71
N ILE A 11 6.60 -10.68 17.21
CA ILE A 11 6.48 -9.83 16.00
C ILE A 11 7.15 -8.47 16.25
N ALA A 12 6.90 -7.83 17.39
CA ALA A 12 7.51 -6.56 17.74
C ALA A 12 9.05 -6.68 17.81
N PHE A 13 9.55 -7.78 18.39
CA PHE A 13 10.99 -8.04 18.50
C PHE A 13 11.63 -8.28 17.12
N VAL A 14 10.96 -9.01 16.23
CA VAL A 14 11.41 -9.23 14.85
C VAL A 14 11.43 -7.92 14.07
N LEU A 15 10.38 -7.08 14.18
CA LEU A 15 10.32 -5.78 13.52
C LEU A 15 11.43 -4.84 14.03
N LEU A 16 11.67 -4.83 15.33
CA LEU A 16 12.73 -4.05 15.95
C LEU A 16 14.11 -4.56 15.51
N GLY A 17 14.32 -5.87 15.49
CA GLY A 17 15.55 -6.52 15.01
C GLY A 17 15.81 -6.21 13.52
N CYS A 18 14.82 -6.31 12.65
CA CYS A 18 14.93 -5.94 11.24
C CYS A 18 15.25 -4.45 11.06
N SER A 19 14.63 -3.58 11.86
CA SER A 19 14.90 -2.14 11.81
C SER A 19 16.33 -1.82 12.25
N VAL A 20 16.81 -2.43 13.34
CA VAL A 20 18.18 -2.28 13.83
C VAL A 20 19.20 -2.84 12.84
N LEU A 21 18.93 -4.00 12.25
CA LEU A 21 19.77 -4.59 11.19
C LEU A 21 19.81 -3.67 9.96
N HIS A 22 18.67 -3.14 9.51
CA HIS A 22 18.61 -2.22 8.38
C HIS A 22 19.43 -0.94 8.63
N LEU A 23 19.44 -0.43 9.84
CA LEU A 23 20.22 0.74 10.23
C LEU A 23 21.69 0.40 10.55
N GLY A 24 21.96 -0.79 11.11
CA GLY A 24 23.26 -1.18 11.65
C GLY A 24 24.24 -1.78 10.65
N LEU A 25 23.78 -2.68 9.77
CA LEU A 25 24.65 -3.40 8.83
C LEU A 25 25.40 -2.48 7.84
N THR A 26 25.00 -1.25 7.74
CA THR A 26 25.60 -0.28 6.80
C THR A 26 26.45 0.79 7.48
N ASN A 27 26.47 0.86 8.80
CA ASN A 27 27.38 1.76 9.53
C ASN A 27 28.84 1.27 9.50
N VAL A 28 29.07 -0.01 9.16
CA VAL A 28 30.40 -0.62 9.20
C VAL A 28 31.32 -0.13 8.08
N GLN A 29 30.77 0.43 6.98
CA GLN A 29 31.60 0.86 5.82
C GLN A 29 31.72 2.36 5.63
N ALA A 30 31.10 3.20 6.45
CA ALA A 30 31.01 4.61 6.19
C ALA A 30 31.54 5.48 7.34
N ALA A 31 32.83 5.48 7.54
CA ALA A 31 33.53 6.40 8.43
C ALA A 31 33.65 7.85 7.88
N ASN A 32 32.98 8.18 6.77
CA ASN A 32 33.07 9.46 6.09
C ASN A 32 31.74 10.24 6.14
N SER A 33 31.81 11.56 6.00
CA SER A 33 30.68 12.52 5.97
C SER A 33 29.53 12.13 5.01
N GLN A 34 29.82 11.36 3.96
CA GLN A 34 28.82 10.83 3.03
C GLN A 34 27.84 9.83 3.67
N ALA A 35 28.26 9.15 4.73
CA ALA A 35 27.41 8.19 5.43
C ALA A 35 26.25 8.87 6.17
N ALA A 36 26.51 10.02 6.76
CA ALA A 36 25.48 10.78 7.47
C ALA A 36 24.40 11.29 6.50
N ILE A 37 24.79 11.69 5.29
CA ILE A 37 23.88 12.14 4.23
C ILE A 37 23.04 10.95 3.74
N LEU A 38 23.67 9.83 3.44
CA LEU A 38 22.98 8.60 3.01
C LEU A 38 22.00 8.10 4.06
N PHE A 39 22.35 8.19 5.34
CA PHE A 39 21.47 7.81 6.42
C PHE A 39 20.24 8.71 6.50
N LYS A 40 20.44 10.02 6.49
CA LYS A 40 19.36 11.01 6.69
C LYS A 40 18.46 11.14 5.46
N GLU A 41 19.04 11.12 4.26
CA GLU A 41 18.32 11.40 3.01
C GLU A 41 17.66 10.16 2.39
N PHE A 42 18.22 8.98 2.61
CA PHE A 42 17.72 7.76 1.95
C PHE A 42 17.20 6.71 2.94
N ARG A 43 17.92 6.43 4.02
CA ARG A 43 17.58 5.31 4.89
C ARG A 43 16.48 5.63 5.88
N LEU A 44 16.57 6.76 6.53
CA LEU A 44 15.57 7.19 7.48
C LEU A 44 14.19 7.38 6.82
N PRO A 45 14.07 8.09 5.69
CA PRO A 45 12.78 8.21 4.99
C PRO A 45 12.24 6.87 4.52
N ARG A 46 13.10 5.97 4.05
CA ARG A 46 12.70 4.63 3.60
C ARG A 46 12.17 3.77 4.76
N LEU A 47 12.81 3.82 5.92
CA LEU A 47 12.35 3.13 7.11
C LEU A 47 11.00 3.69 7.58
N LEU A 48 10.87 5.01 7.66
CA LEU A 48 9.63 5.67 8.07
C LEU A 48 8.49 5.36 7.11
N SER A 49 8.73 5.42 5.81
CA SER A 49 7.70 5.08 4.80
C SER A 49 7.27 3.62 4.89
N ALA A 50 8.20 2.69 5.11
CA ALA A 50 7.89 1.28 5.31
C ALA A 50 7.05 1.03 6.56
N LEU A 51 7.37 1.70 7.67
CA LEU A 51 6.61 1.61 8.92
C LEU A 51 5.19 2.17 8.77
N VAL A 52 5.06 3.35 8.16
CA VAL A 52 3.75 4.00 7.92
C VAL A 52 2.90 3.17 6.96
N ALA A 53 3.48 2.71 5.86
CA ALA A 53 2.78 1.87 4.89
C ALA A 53 2.36 0.53 5.50
N GLY A 54 3.23 -0.12 6.26
CA GLY A 54 2.92 -1.38 6.94
C GLY A 54 1.83 -1.22 8.00
N ALA A 55 1.87 -0.17 8.80
CA ALA A 55 0.82 0.16 9.77
C ALA A 55 -0.52 0.46 9.07
N GLY A 56 -0.50 1.24 7.99
CA GLY A 56 -1.69 1.57 7.21
C GLY A 56 -2.32 0.33 6.57
N LEU A 57 -1.52 -0.54 5.96
CA LEU A 57 -1.98 -1.80 5.37
C LEU A 57 -2.56 -2.75 6.42
N SER A 58 -1.91 -2.84 7.59
CA SER A 58 -2.38 -3.68 8.69
C SER A 58 -3.73 -3.21 9.22
N LEU A 59 -3.88 -1.91 9.46
CA LEU A 59 -5.14 -1.31 9.92
C LEU A 59 -6.25 -1.48 8.88
N SER A 60 -5.95 -1.18 7.62
CA SER A 60 -6.88 -1.34 6.50
C SER A 60 -7.32 -2.79 6.34
N GLY A 61 -6.38 -3.74 6.41
CA GLY A 61 -6.68 -5.17 6.36
C GLY A 61 -7.62 -5.61 7.48
N LEU A 62 -7.37 -5.15 8.70
CA LEU A 62 -8.18 -5.48 9.87
C LEU A 62 -9.61 -4.91 9.74
N LEU A 63 -9.74 -3.69 9.23
CA LEU A 63 -11.04 -3.08 8.95
C LEU A 63 -11.81 -3.85 7.88
N MET A 64 -11.13 -4.28 6.81
CA MET A 64 -11.73 -5.09 5.74
C MET A 64 -12.20 -6.46 6.25
N GLN A 65 -11.37 -7.16 7.01
CA GLN A 65 -11.74 -8.45 7.61
C GLN A 65 -12.98 -8.33 8.51
N ASN A 66 -13.05 -7.24 9.28
CA ASN A 66 -14.19 -7.00 10.17
C ASN A 66 -15.45 -6.62 9.38
N LEU A 67 -15.33 -5.74 8.38
CA LEU A 67 -16.44 -5.29 7.54
C LEU A 67 -17.07 -6.46 6.77
N PHE A 68 -16.21 -7.28 6.15
CA PHE A 68 -16.66 -8.42 5.34
C PHE A 68 -16.90 -9.68 6.14
N ARG A 69 -16.61 -9.67 7.46
CA ARG A 69 -16.66 -10.86 8.33
C ARG A 69 -15.95 -12.06 7.72
N ASN A 70 -14.88 -11.79 6.98
CA ASN A 70 -14.09 -12.78 6.27
C ASN A 70 -12.60 -12.55 6.54
N PRO A 71 -11.91 -13.51 7.19
CA PRO A 71 -10.48 -13.37 7.49
C PRO A 71 -9.59 -13.33 6.23
N MET A 72 -10.12 -13.72 5.07
CA MET A 72 -9.39 -13.67 3.79
C MET A 72 -9.52 -12.31 3.09
N ALA A 73 -10.37 -11.40 3.57
CA ALA A 73 -10.51 -10.09 2.98
C ALA A 73 -9.29 -9.22 3.28
N GLY A 74 -8.65 -8.73 2.23
CA GLY A 74 -7.52 -7.81 2.30
C GLY A 74 -7.87 -6.42 1.77
N PRO A 75 -7.01 -5.41 1.97
CA PRO A 75 -7.25 -4.03 1.53
C PRO A 75 -7.34 -3.87 0.01
N TYR A 76 -6.82 -4.82 -0.75
CA TYR A 76 -6.81 -4.84 -2.21
C TYR A 76 -8.07 -5.43 -2.84
N VAL A 77 -8.96 -6.05 -2.04
CA VAL A 77 -10.16 -6.74 -2.56
C VAL A 77 -11.13 -5.77 -3.23
N LEU A 78 -11.15 -4.51 -2.83
CA LEU A 78 -12.00 -3.47 -3.43
C LEU A 78 -11.45 -2.88 -4.74
N GLY A 79 -10.32 -3.37 -5.26
CA GLY A 79 -9.75 -2.89 -6.50
C GLY A 79 -9.13 -1.48 -6.45
N ILE A 80 -8.95 -0.92 -5.25
CA ILE A 80 -8.37 0.41 -5.07
C ILE A 80 -6.93 0.46 -5.60
N ASN A 81 -6.17 -0.60 -5.37
CA ASN A 81 -4.80 -0.72 -5.86
C ASN A 81 -4.75 -0.79 -7.40
N SER A 82 -5.65 -1.57 -8.01
CA SER A 82 -5.74 -1.67 -9.46
C SER A 82 -6.19 -0.35 -10.12
N GLY A 83 -7.03 0.43 -9.45
CA GLY A 83 -7.38 1.78 -9.90
C GLY A 83 -6.21 2.74 -9.83
N ALA A 84 -5.37 2.64 -8.79
CA ALA A 84 -4.16 3.43 -8.65
C ALA A 84 -3.15 3.12 -9.76
N SER A 85 -2.86 1.83 -10.01
CA SER A 85 -1.89 1.42 -11.03
C SER A 85 -2.38 1.73 -12.44
N LEU A 86 -3.65 1.48 -12.77
CA LEU A 86 -4.24 1.81 -14.06
C LEU A 86 -4.14 3.31 -14.37
N THR A 87 -4.49 4.18 -13.42
CA THR A 87 -4.42 5.64 -13.63
C THR A 87 -2.98 6.09 -13.83
N THR A 88 -2.05 5.52 -13.07
CA THR A 88 -0.62 5.80 -13.23
C THR A 88 -0.11 5.37 -14.60
N ALA A 89 -0.47 4.17 -15.07
CA ALA A 89 -0.11 3.66 -16.39
C ALA A 89 -0.68 4.53 -17.52
N LEU A 90 -1.95 4.88 -17.45
CA LEU A 90 -2.60 5.74 -18.45
C LEU A 90 -1.95 7.13 -18.54
N LEU A 91 -1.62 7.75 -17.42
CA LEU A 91 -0.98 9.06 -17.41
C LEU A 91 0.49 9.00 -17.88
N MET A 92 1.19 7.88 -17.61
CA MET A 92 2.53 7.65 -18.14
C MET A 92 2.52 7.50 -19.67
N LEU A 93 1.62 6.69 -20.20
CA LEU A 93 1.47 6.48 -21.65
C LEU A 93 0.98 7.74 -22.36
N GLY A 94 0.13 8.55 -21.72
CA GLY A 94 -0.39 9.79 -22.26
C GLY A 94 0.66 10.91 -22.40
N GLY A 95 1.90 10.70 -21.90
CA GLY A 95 3.01 11.67 -22.02
C GLY A 95 2.73 13.00 -21.33
N PHE A 96 1.87 13.02 -20.30
CA PHE A 96 1.54 14.24 -19.60
C PHE A 96 2.77 14.85 -18.92
N PRO A 97 3.07 16.15 -19.12
CA PRO A 97 4.25 16.80 -18.54
C PRO A 97 4.25 16.82 -17.00
N LEU A 98 3.11 16.61 -16.37
CA LEU A 98 3.01 16.42 -14.92
C LEU A 98 3.83 15.21 -14.41
N MET A 99 4.07 14.20 -15.26
CA MET A 99 4.84 13.00 -14.91
C MET A 99 6.35 13.26 -14.82
N ALA A 100 6.85 14.36 -15.37
CA ALA A 100 8.27 14.75 -15.25
C ALA A 100 8.67 15.14 -13.83
N HIS A 101 7.72 15.35 -12.91
CA HIS A 101 7.97 15.65 -11.50
C HIS A 101 7.67 14.43 -10.64
N ASN A 102 8.46 14.22 -9.57
CA ASN A 102 8.28 13.15 -8.59
C ASN A 102 6.86 13.12 -7.96
N PHE A 103 6.19 14.27 -7.91
CA PHE A 103 4.79 14.40 -7.47
C PHE A 103 3.77 13.83 -8.48
N GLY A 104 4.11 13.73 -9.75
CA GLY A 104 3.19 13.25 -10.79
C GLY A 104 2.82 11.77 -10.59
N LEU A 105 3.79 10.92 -10.31
CA LEU A 105 3.57 9.49 -10.03
C LEU A 105 2.73 9.25 -8.79
N VAL A 106 3.07 9.90 -7.69
CA VAL A 106 2.32 9.77 -6.43
C VAL A 106 0.92 10.36 -6.57
N GLY A 107 0.80 11.54 -7.21
CA GLY A 107 -0.46 12.20 -7.44
C GLY A 107 -1.41 11.38 -8.32
N SER A 108 -0.90 10.76 -9.38
CA SER A 108 -1.69 9.89 -10.26
C SER A 108 -2.20 8.64 -9.55
N ALA A 109 -1.35 8.00 -8.76
CA ALA A 109 -1.73 6.84 -7.96
C ALA A 109 -2.81 7.20 -6.92
N LEU A 110 -2.66 8.32 -6.23
CA LEU A 110 -3.66 8.81 -5.27
C LEU A 110 -4.99 9.16 -5.96
N LEU A 111 -4.96 9.80 -7.12
CA LEU A 111 -6.17 10.09 -7.91
C LEU A 111 -6.86 8.80 -8.33
N GLY A 112 -6.12 7.82 -8.83
CA GLY A 112 -6.67 6.53 -9.22
C GLY A 112 -7.26 5.76 -8.04
N ALA A 113 -6.58 5.74 -6.92
CA ALA A 113 -7.08 5.14 -5.68
C ALA A 113 -8.37 5.82 -5.20
N PHE A 114 -8.41 7.16 -5.25
CA PHE A 114 -9.58 7.94 -4.86
C PHE A 114 -10.78 7.69 -5.79
N LEU A 115 -10.56 7.65 -7.10
CA LEU A 115 -11.60 7.35 -8.08
C LEU A 115 -12.15 5.93 -7.90
N ALA A 116 -11.29 4.94 -7.72
CA ALA A 116 -11.70 3.56 -7.46
C ALA A 116 -12.48 3.44 -6.14
N ALA A 117 -12.01 4.09 -5.07
CA ALA A 117 -12.71 4.11 -3.78
C ALA A 117 -14.09 4.78 -3.90
N SER A 118 -14.17 5.91 -4.61
CA SER A 118 -15.43 6.63 -4.85
C SER A 118 -16.41 5.78 -5.67
N PHE A 119 -15.93 5.08 -6.68
CA PHE A 119 -16.72 4.14 -7.46
C PHE A 119 -17.27 3.02 -6.58
N MET A 120 -16.42 2.39 -5.77
CA MET A 120 -16.85 1.32 -4.85
C MET A 120 -17.83 1.82 -3.78
N PHE A 121 -17.66 3.05 -3.30
CA PHE A 121 -18.59 3.68 -2.38
C PHE A 121 -19.98 3.88 -3.03
N PHE A 122 -20.02 4.34 -4.28
CA PHE A 122 -21.27 4.48 -5.02
C PHE A 122 -21.97 3.15 -5.28
N VAL A 123 -21.20 2.11 -5.64
CA VAL A 123 -21.70 0.73 -5.82
C VAL A 123 -22.27 0.19 -4.50
N SER A 124 -21.61 0.49 -3.38
CA SER A 124 -22.04 0.05 -2.04
C SER A 124 -23.46 0.53 -1.69
N TRP A 125 -23.89 1.67 -2.18
CA TRP A 125 -25.27 2.14 -1.97
C TRP A 125 -26.32 1.27 -2.68
N ARG A 126 -25.95 0.64 -3.79
CA ARG A 126 -26.85 -0.25 -4.54
C ARG A 126 -26.77 -1.70 -4.10
N VAL A 127 -25.60 -2.14 -3.67
CA VAL A 127 -25.33 -3.52 -3.26
C VAL A 127 -25.32 -3.60 -1.74
N GLN A 128 -26.45 -3.95 -1.14
CA GLN A 128 -26.59 -4.05 0.31
C GLN A 128 -25.93 -5.30 0.92
N GLN A 129 -25.58 -6.27 0.08
CA GLN A 129 -24.94 -7.52 0.53
C GLN A 129 -23.42 -7.40 0.49
N THR A 130 -22.78 -7.67 1.61
CA THR A 130 -21.32 -7.61 1.77
C THR A 130 -20.58 -8.54 0.80
N THR A 131 -21.14 -9.73 0.53
CA THR A 131 -20.58 -10.69 -0.42
C THR A 131 -20.67 -10.17 -1.86
N GLY A 132 -21.76 -9.49 -2.22
CA GLY A 132 -21.91 -8.86 -3.51
C GLY A 132 -20.88 -7.74 -3.74
N LEU A 133 -20.59 -6.94 -2.72
CA LEU A 133 -19.57 -5.90 -2.78
C LEU A 133 -18.16 -6.47 -2.99
N LEU A 134 -17.84 -7.59 -2.34
CA LEU A 134 -16.59 -8.34 -2.56
C LEU A 134 -16.46 -8.80 -4.00
N LEU A 135 -17.56 -9.37 -4.55
CA LEU A 135 -17.57 -9.88 -5.92
C LEU A 135 -17.34 -8.74 -6.94
N VAL A 136 -18.06 -7.63 -6.78
CA VAL A 136 -17.90 -6.44 -7.64
C VAL A 136 -16.49 -5.89 -7.54
N GLY A 137 -15.90 -5.81 -6.33
CA GLY A 137 -14.52 -5.36 -6.15
C GLY A 137 -13.52 -6.25 -6.87
N LEU A 138 -13.68 -7.57 -6.76
CA LEU A 138 -12.83 -8.54 -7.47
C LEU A 138 -12.97 -8.44 -8.99
N MET A 139 -14.20 -8.29 -9.50
CA MET A 139 -14.45 -8.10 -10.94
C MET A 139 -13.84 -6.79 -11.43
N PHE A 140 -13.98 -5.71 -10.67
CA PHE A 140 -13.35 -4.42 -10.98
C PHE A 140 -11.82 -4.53 -10.99
N ALA A 141 -11.21 -5.17 -9.99
CA ALA A 141 -9.78 -5.39 -9.94
C ALA A 141 -9.26 -6.22 -11.12
N SER A 142 -9.99 -7.29 -11.50
CA SER A 142 -9.64 -8.12 -12.64
C SER A 142 -9.78 -7.39 -13.97
N PHE A 143 -10.82 -6.59 -14.13
CA PHE A 143 -11.06 -5.78 -15.33
C PHE A 143 -9.98 -4.71 -15.52
N THR A 144 -9.66 -3.96 -14.47
CA THR A 144 -8.62 -2.94 -14.51
C THR A 144 -7.24 -3.55 -14.72
N GLY A 145 -6.95 -4.70 -14.08
CA GLY A 145 -5.69 -5.44 -14.28
C GLY A 145 -5.56 -6.00 -15.69
N ALA A 146 -6.65 -6.42 -16.33
CA ALA A 146 -6.63 -6.86 -17.74
C ALA A 146 -6.30 -5.70 -18.69
N ILE A 147 -6.86 -4.50 -18.44
CA ILE A 147 -6.52 -3.30 -19.23
C ILE A 147 -5.04 -2.94 -19.03
N GLU A 148 -4.56 -2.95 -17.78
CA GLU A 148 -3.16 -2.65 -17.45
C GLU A 148 -2.18 -3.61 -18.14
N SER A 149 -2.54 -4.88 -18.30
CA SER A 149 -1.69 -5.89 -18.98
C SER A 149 -1.58 -5.70 -20.50
N VAL A 150 -2.46 -4.91 -21.10
CA VAL A 150 -2.47 -4.59 -22.55
C VAL A 150 -1.77 -3.25 -22.83
N LEU A 151 -1.67 -2.39 -21.83
CA LEU A 151 -0.99 -1.08 -21.92
C LEU A 151 0.52 -1.22 -21.82
#